data_cdb6191e60b184705eeaf7d5c6e66330
#
_entry.id   cdb6191e60b184705eeaf7d5c6e66330
#
_cell.length_a   1.000
_cell.length_b   1.000
_cell.length_c   1.000
_cell.angle_alpha   90.00
_cell.angle_beta   90.00
_cell.angle_gamma   90.00
#
_symmetry.space_group_name_H-M   'P 1'
#
loop_
_entity.id
_entity.type
_entity.pdbx_description
1 polymer ?
#
loop_
_entity_poly.entity_id
_entity_poly.type
_entity_poly.pdbx_seq_one_letter_code
_entity_poly.pdbx_strand_id
1 'polypeptide(L)'
;STLMRSSAASDVYKRQAIVRDLSRDEAIIAMVDANLQREHILPSEKAAAYKMKMDAMKRQGKRTDLTCAPLEHKLEGKKTRDIIGEESGDSHEQVRRYIRLNELVPELLEMVDRESIAFRPAVELSYLSEDEQRNLVETIGSEEATPSLSQAIRMKKLSQEGKLDMDKIFSIMTEEKPNQAETVKFKSDELSRFFPERTPPELIRQTILKLLDAWQKTKATERTIIRRSRDDAR
;
A
#
# COMPACT_ATOMS: atom_id res chain seq x y z
N SER A 1 -49.92 -20.41 -43.81
CA SER A 1 -49.24 -20.85 -42.62
C SER A 1 -47.80 -20.32 -42.63
N THR A 2 -47.62 -19.13 -42.12
CA THR A 2 -46.33 -18.41 -42.15
C THR A 2 -45.56 -18.82 -40.88
N LEU A 3 -44.49 -19.55 -41.05
CA LEU A 3 -43.56 -19.90 -40.00
C LEU A 3 -42.86 -18.62 -39.48
N MET A 4 -43.26 -18.14 -38.33
CA MET A 4 -42.50 -17.18 -37.53
C MET A 4 -41.21 -17.82 -37.12
N ARG A 5 -40.10 -17.53 -37.78
CA ARG A 5 -38.77 -17.79 -37.27
C ARG A 5 -38.55 -16.90 -36.05
N SER A 6 -38.54 -17.53 -34.90
CA SER A 6 -38.09 -16.91 -33.65
C SER A 6 -36.64 -16.48 -33.83
N SER A 7 -36.44 -15.18 -33.99
CA SER A 7 -35.11 -14.55 -34.03
C SER A 7 -34.60 -14.36 -32.59
N ALA A 8 -34.46 -15.45 -31.85
CA ALA A 8 -33.92 -15.45 -30.49
C ALA A 8 -32.39 -15.45 -30.44
N ALA A 9 -31.71 -15.25 -31.58
CA ALA A 9 -30.25 -15.37 -31.69
C ALA A 9 -29.51 -14.08 -32.03
N SER A 10 -30.15 -12.94 -31.98
CA SER A 10 -29.45 -11.64 -32.14
C SER A 10 -30.13 -10.57 -31.33
N ASP A 11 -30.17 -10.75 -30.01
CA ASP A 11 -30.19 -9.61 -29.11
C ASP A 11 -28.83 -8.90 -29.20
N VAL A 12 -28.62 -8.23 -30.30
CA VAL A 12 -27.62 -7.19 -30.43
C VAL A 12 -28.06 -6.11 -29.48
N TYR A 13 -27.51 -6.14 -28.29
CA TYR A 13 -27.71 -5.12 -27.27
C TYR A 13 -27.34 -3.78 -27.92
N LYS A 14 -28.33 -3.02 -28.39
CA LYS A 14 -28.15 -1.71 -28.96
C LYS A 14 -27.75 -0.78 -27.82
N ARG A 15 -26.45 -0.60 -27.62
CA ARG A 15 -25.94 0.40 -26.70
C ARG A 15 -26.19 1.77 -27.35
N GLN A 16 -26.87 2.65 -26.66
CA GLN A 16 -26.95 4.04 -27.07
C GLN A 16 -25.60 4.69 -26.82
N ALA A 17 -25.03 5.32 -27.83
CA ALA A 17 -23.81 6.09 -27.74
C ALA A 17 -24.13 7.57 -27.97
N ILE A 18 -23.60 8.42 -27.12
CA ILE A 18 -23.66 9.88 -27.29
C ILE A 18 -22.37 10.28 -28.03
N VAL A 19 -22.51 10.76 -29.28
CA VAL A 19 -21.38 11.27 -30.03
C VAL A 19 -21.18 12.74 -29.66
N ARG A 20 -19.94 13.10 -29.31
CA ARG A 20 -19.52 14.48 -28.97
C ARG A 20 -18.26 14.83 -29.76
N ASP A 21 -18.21 16.04 -30.29
CA ASP A 21 -17.01 16.60 -30.91
C ASP A 21 -16.09 17.10 -29.78
N LEU A 22 -15.06 16.30 -29.45
CA LEU A 22 -14.09 16.60 -28.44
C LEU A 22 -12.70 16.67 -29.05
N SER A 23 -11.87 17.56 -28.56
CA SER A 23 -10.44 17.51 -28.83
C SER A 23 -9.83 16.26 -28.23
N ARG A 24 -8.62 15.86 -28.66
CA ARG A 24 -7.94 14.69 -28.16
C ARG A 24 -7.76 14.72 -26.63
N ASP A 25 -7.39 15.85 -26.07
CA ASP A 25 -7.15 16.00 -24.62
C ASP A 25 -8.47 16.00 -23.84
N GLU A 26 -9.54 16.60 -24.34
CA GLU A 26 -10.89 16.52 -23.77
C GLU A 26 -11.43 15.10 -23.80
N ALA A 27 -11.21 14.36 -24.87
CA ALA A 27 -11.61 12.98 -24.99
C ALA A 27 -10.85 12.08 -23.97
N ILE A 28 -9.55 12.33 -23.75
CA ILE A 28 -8.76 11.64 -22.73
C ILE A 28 -9.32 11.92 -21.33
N ILE A 29 -9.60 13.18 -21.01
CA ILE A 29 -10.16 13.57 -19.71
C ILE A 29 -11.52 12.88 -19.49
N ALA A 30 -12.43 12.97 -20.46
CA ALA A 30 -13.74 12.34 -20.37
C ALA A 30 -13.68 10.81 -20.22
N MET A 31 -12.74 10.16 -20.92
CA MET A 31 -12.50 8.72 -20.81
C MET A 31 -11.97 8.35 -19.40
N VAL A 32 -11.01 9.10 -18.88
CA VAL A 32 -10.44 8.88 -17.56
C VAL A 32 -11.50 9.06 -16.47
N ASP A 33 -12.32 10.11 -16.55
CA ASP A 33 -13.38 10.37 -15.59
C ASP A 33 -14.42 9.26 -15.57
N ALA A 34 -14.83 8.78 -16.75
CA ALA A 34 -15.73 7.64 -16.86
C ALA A 34 -15.15 6.33 -16.26
N ASN A 35 -13.84 6.13 -16.38
CA ASN A 35 -13.17 4.98 -15.81
C ASN A 35 -12.98 5.09 -14.27
N LEU A 36 -12.70 6.29 -13.76
CA LEU A 36 -12.55 6.55 -12.33
C LEU A 36 -13.87 6.41 -11.54
N GLN A 37 -15.02 6.39 -12.22
CA GLN A 37 -16.32 6.16 -11.60
C GLN A 37 -16.67 4.68 -11.40
N ARG A 38 -15.80 3.75 -11.80
CA ARG A 38 -16.02 2.31 -11.57
C ARG A 38 -15.81 1.98 -10.09
N GLU A 39 -16.60 1.04 -9.57
CA GLU A 39 -16.54 0.63 -8.17
C GLU A 39 -15.20 -0.04 -7.79
N HIS A 40 -14.61 -0.79 -8.72
CA HIS A 40 -13.33 -1.47 -8.51
C HIS A 40 -12.35 -1.08 -9.60
N ILE A 41 -11.31 -0.35 -9.19
CA ILE A 41 -10.20 0.07 -10.05
C ILE A 41 -8.91 -0.38 -9.39
N LEU A 42 -8.06 -1.06 -10.16
CA LEU A 42 -6.74 -1.47 -9.67
C LEU A 42 -5.86 -0.25 -9.38
N PRO A 43 -4.96 -0.33 -8.40
CA PRO A 43 -4.01 0.73 -8.10
C PRO A 43 -3.18 1.17 -9.33
N SER A 44 -2.76 0.25 -10.17
CA SER A 44 -2.05 0.51 -11.41
C SER A 44 -2.90 1.29 -12.42
N GLU A 45 -4.16 0.87 -12.61
CA GLU A 45 -5.10 1.56 -13.51
C GLU A 45 -5.38 3.00 -13.04
N LYS A 46 -5.58 3.18 -11.74
CA LYS A 46 -5.80 4.48 -11.13
C LYS A 46 -4.56 5.38 -11.25
N ALA A 47 -3.37 4.81 -11.10
CA ALA A 47 -2.11 5.50 -11.30
C ALA A 47 -1.94 6.00 -12.75
N ALA A 48 -2.20 5.13 -13.72
CA ALA A 48 -2.14 5.46 -15.15
C ALA A 48 -3.20 6.50 -15.52
N ALA A 49 -4.44 6.35 -15.03
CA ALA A 49 -5.54 7.28 -15.26
C ALA A 49 -5.20 8.70 -14.78
N TYR A 50 -4.70 8.85 -13.56
CA TYR A 50 -4.30 10.17 -13.05
C TYR A 50 -3.12 10.78 -13.79
N LYS A 51 -2.14 9.98 -14.21
CA LYS A 51 -1.03 10.45 -15.02
C LYS A 51 -1.53 10.96 -16.38
N MET A 52 -2.39 10.19 -17.08
CA MET A 52 -2.97 10.57 -18.35
C MET A 52 -3.80 11.86 -18.25
N LYS A 53 -4.65 11.99 -17.23
CA LYS A 53 -5.46 13.18 -16.98
C LYS A 53 -4.59 14.40 -16.71
N MET A 54 -3.58 14.25 -15.83
CA MET A 54 -2.66 15.34 -15.52
C MET A 54 -1.89 15.83 -16.76
N ASP A 55 -1.44 14.90 -17.61
CA ASP A 55 -0.71 15.26 -18.84
C ASP A 55 -1.62 15.92 -19.88
N ALA A 56 -2.87 15.47 -20.02
CA ALA A 56 -3.86 16.11 -20.89
C ALA A 56 -4.17 17.54 -20.41
N MET A 57 -4.44 17.75 -19.13
CA MET A 57 -4.70 19.07 -18.55
C MET A 57 -3.50 20.01 -18.69
N LYS A 58 -2.27 19.54 -18.52
CA LYS A 58 -1.06 20.35 -18.74
C LYS A 58 -0.91 20.80 -20.20
N ARG A 59 -1.28 19.94 -21.17
CA ARG A 59 -1.24 20.29 -22.59
C ARG A 59 -2.30 21.35 -22.95
N GLN A 60 -3.51 21.23 -22.36
CA GLN A 60 -4.56 22.24 -22.53
C GLN A 60 -4.11 23.61 -22.00
N GLY A 61 -3.49 23.67 -20.82
CA GLY A 61 -3.01 24.92 -20.23
C GLY A 61 -1.91 25.63 -21.03
N LYS A 62 -1.20 24.92 -21.93
CA LYS A 62 -0.22 25.51 -22.85
C LYS A 62 -0.84 26.02 -24.18
N ARG A 63 -2.09 25.65 -24.46
CA ARG A 63 -2.78 25.92 -25.73
C ARG A 63 -3.68 27.16 -25.70
N THR A 64 -3.63 27.99 -24.69
CA THR A 64 -4.47 29.19 -24.54
C THR A 64 -4.24 30.27 -25.59
N ASP A 65 -3.33 30.08 -26.56
CA ASP A 65 -3.06 31.04 -27.63
C ASP A 65 -3.86 30.83 -28.92
N LEU A 66 -4.66 29.76 -29.05
CA LEU A 66 -5.42 29.48 -30.26
C LEU A 66 -6.89 29.17 -29.97
N THR A 67 -7.70 30.20 -29.99
CA THR A 67 -9.13 30.23 -30.35
C THR A 67 -9.94 28.95 -30.15
N CYS A 68 -10.69 28.86 -29.04
CA CYS A 68 -12.08 28.44 -29.00
C CYS A 68 -12.63 28.67 -27.59
N ALA A 69 -13.86 29.12 -27.51
CA ALA A 69 -14.71 29.47 -26.40
C ALA A 69 -14.25 29.19 -24.97
N PRO A 70 -14.32 30.16 -24.04
CA PRO A 70 -13.91 29.98 -22.68
C PRO A 70 -14.88 29.02 -21.98
N LEU A 71 -14.47 27.79 -21.73
CA LEU A 71 -14.91 27.10 -20.53
C LEU A 71 -14.33 27.91 -19.37
N GLU A 72 -15.12 28.86 -18.90
CA GLU A 72 -14.86 29.68 -17.72
C GLU A 72 -14.83 28.77 -16.45
N HIS A 73 -13.77 28.02 -16.32
CA HIS A 73 -13.28 27.69 -15.01
C HIS A 73 -12.04 28.54 -14.75
N LYS A 74 -12.26 29.65 -14.07
CA LYS A 74 -11.23 30.41 -13.35
C LYS A 74 -10.43 29.48 -12.47
N LEU A 75 -9.40 28.88 -13.05
CA LEU A 75 -8.38 28.10 -12.32
C LEU A 75 -7.32 29.07 -11.77
N GLU A 76 -7.77 30.15 -11.15
CA GLU A 76 -6.87 31.09 -10.49
C GLU A 76 -6.16 30.38 -9.35
N GLY A 77 -4.91 29.96 -9.58
CA GLY A 77 -3.96 29.57 -8.53
C GLY A 77 -4.00 28.11 -8.05
N LYS A 78 -4.98 27.30 -8.48
CA LYS A 78 -5.02 25.86 -8.09
C LYS A 78 -4.07 25.02 -8.94
N LYS A 79 -3.32 24.13 -8.30
CA LYS A 79 -2.48 23.16 -9.01
C LYS A 79 -3.36 22.09 -9.68
N THR A 80 -2.99 21.64 -10.87
CA THR A 80 -3.72 20.59 -11.62
C THR A 80 -4.07 19.37 -10.76
N ARG A 81 -3.21 19.01 -9.81
CA ARG A 81 -3.46 17.89 -8.88
C ARG A 81 -4.61 18.13 -7.90
N ASP A 82 -4.81 19.39 -7.51
CA ASP A 82 -5.88 19.77 -6.58
C ASP A 82 -7.23 19.63 -7.28
N ILE A 83 -7.26 20.01 -8.57
CA ILE A 83 -8.46 19.88 -9.42
C ILE A 83 -8.80 18.41 -9.63
N ILE A 84 -7.82 17.59 -10.02
CA ILE A 84 -8.02 16.14 -10.19
C ILE A 84 -8.53 15.50 -8.89
N GLY A 85 -7.99 15.91 -7.75
CA GLY A 85 -8.42 15.40 -6.44
C GLY A 85 -9.87 15.78 -6.12
N GLU A 86 -10.25 17.04 -6.31
CA GLU A 86 -11.63 17.51 -6.09
C GLU A 86 -12.65 16.75 -6.97
N GLU A 87 -12.32 16.52 -8.24
CA GLU A 87 -13.21 15.82 -9.18
C GLU A 87 -13.32 14.31 -8.93
N SER A 88 -12.25 13.67 -8.44
CA SER A 88 -12.23 12.22 -8.14
C SER A 88 -12.57 11.86 -6.71
N GLY A 89 -12.73 12.84 -5.81
CA GLY A 89 -12.96 12.62 -4.40
C GLY A 89 -11.72 12.19 -3.61
N ASP A 90 -10.53 12.20 -4.23
CA ASP A 90 -9.25 11.89 -3.59
C ASP A 90 -8.54 13.18 -3.13
N SER A 91 -7.73 13.10 -2.08
CA SER A 91 -6.87 14.23 -1.72
C SER A 91 -5.75 14.43 -2.74
N HIS A 92 -5.25 15.67 -2.90
CA HIS A 92 -4.12 15.98 -3.80
C HIS A 92 -2.87 15.15 -3.50
N GLU A 93 -2.64 14.80 -2.23
CA GLU A 93 -1.54 13.90 -1.83
C GLU A 93 -1.79 12.45 -2.28
N GLN A 94 -3.04 12.00 -2.26
CA GLN A 94 -3.40 10.69 -2.75
C GLN A 94 -3.19 10.59 -4.28
N VAL A 95 -3.63 11.60 -5.03
CA VAL A 95 -3.37 11.71 -6.48
C VAL A 95 -1.87 11.66 -6.78
N ARG A 96 -1.07 12.42 -6.02
CA ARG A 96 0.39 12.41 -6.17
C ARG A 96 0.99 11.03 -5.93
N ARG A 97 0.53 10.32 -4.90
CA ARG A 97 1.00 8.96 -4.57
C ARG A 97 0.64 7.97 -5.66
N TYR A 98 -0.58 8.01 -6.20
CA TYR A 98 -0.97 7.16 -7.32
C TYR A 98 -0.10 7.44 -8.55
N ILE A 99 0.08 8.71 -8.93
CA ILE A 99 0.92 9.05 -10.08
C ILE A 99 2.35 8.50 -9.89
N ARG A 100 2.86 8.52 -8.67
CA ARG A 100 4.19 8.01 -8.36
C ARG A 100 4.33 6.50 -8.57
N LEU A 101 3.26 5.71 -8.42
CA LEU A 101 3.29 4.27 -8.69
C LEU A 101 3.69 3.92 -10.13
N ASN A 102 3.49 4.84 -11.10
CA ASN A 102 3.93 4.61 -12.48
C ASN A 102 5.45 4.52 -12.66
N GLU A 103 6.24 4.83 -11.63
CA GLU A 103 7.68 4.70 -11.62
C GLU A 103 8.16 3.32 -11.10
N LEU A 104 7.23 2.44 -10.73
CA LEU A 104 7.54 1.07 -10.35
C LEU A 104 7.75 0.20 -11.58
N VAL A 105 8.65 -0.78 -11.45
CA VAL A 105 8.77 -1.84 -12.46
C VAL A 105 7.48 -2.67 -12.51
N PRO A 106 7.12 -3.24 -13.67
CA PRO A 106 5.85 -3.95 -13.86
C PRO A 106 5.60 -5.04 -12.82
N GLU A 107 6.62 -5.77 -12.42
CA GLU A 107 6.54 -6.87 -11.46
C GLU A 107 6.11 -6.38 -10.07
N LEU A 108 6.68 -5.25 -9.59
CA LEU A 108 6.27 -4.65 -8.32
C LEU A 108 4.86 -4.08 -8.40
N LEU A 109 4.50 -3.47 -9.54
CA LEU A 109 3.17 -2.91 -9.75
C LEU A 109 2.10 -4.01 -9.75
N GLU A 110 2.38 -5.17 -10.35
CA GLU A 110 1.50 -6.34 -10.30
C GLU A 110 1.34 -6.88 -8.86
N MET A 111 2.40 -6.87 -8.05
CA MET A 111 2.32 -7.23 -6.64
C MET A 111 1.45 -6.26 -5.84
N VAL A 112 1.40 -4.98 -6.22
CA VAL A 112 0.50 -4.00 -5.61
C VAL A 112 -0.95 -4.26 -6.01
N ASP A 113 -1.21 -4.60 -7.26
CA ASP A 113 -2.55 -4.92 -7.76
C ASP A 113 -3.11 -6.21 -7.14
N ARG A 114 -2.23 -7.17 -6.80
CA ARG A 114 -2.58 -8.39 -6.07
C ARG A 114 -2.64 -8.19 -4.54
N GLU A 115 -2.48 -6.97 -4.06
CA GLU A 115 -2.45 -6.63 -2.63
C GLU A 115 -1.32 -7.34 -1.83
N SER A 116 -0.35 -7.95 -2.51
CA SER A 116 0.83 -8.56 -1.87
C SER A 116 1.73 -7.51 -1.24
N ILE A 117 1.86 -6.34 -1.88
CA ILE A 117 2.53 -5.17 -1.36
C ILE A 117 1.48 -4.09 -1.11
N ALA A 118 1.43 -3.57 0.12
CA ALA A 118 0.50 -2.51 0.46
C ALA A 118 0.85 -1.20 -0.28
N PHE A 119 -0.15 -0.36 -0.54
CA PHE A 119 -0.03 0.88 -1.28
C PHE A 119 1.07 1.83 -0.75
N ARG A 120 1.16 2.02 0.58
CA ARG A 120 2.15 2.95 1.16
C ARG A 120 3.59 2.48 0.98
N PRO A 121 3.98 1.24 1.31
CA PRO A 121 5.30 0.71 0.95
C PRO A 121 5.62 0.87 -0.54
N ALA A 122 4.68 0.55 -1.43
CA ALA A 122 4.88 0.67 -2.87
C ALA A 122 5.24 2.10 -3.31
N VAL A 123 4.59 3.11 -2.75
CA VAL A 123 4.93 4.52 -3.01
C VAL A 123 6.36 4.85 -2.57
N GLU A 124 6.84 4.32 -1.44
CA GLU A 124 8.21 4.54 -1.00
C GLU A 124 9.23 3.79 -1.88
N LEU A 125 8.88 2.59 -2.34
CA LEU A 125 9.72 1.80 -3.25
C LEU A 125 9.83 2.43 -4.65
N SER A 126 8.86 3.21 -5.09
CA SER A 126 8.91 3.91 -6.38
C SER A 126 10.01 4.99 -6.45
N TYR A 127 10.67 5.30 -5.34
CA TYR A 127 11.81 6.21 -5.31
C TYR A 127 13.16 5.51 -5.54
N LEU A 128 13.19 4.19 -5.59
CA LEU A 128 14.35 3.39 -5.91
C LEU A 128 14.64 3.48 -7.42
N SER A 129 15.90 3.29 -7.80
CA SER A 129 16.28 3.13 -9.21
C SER A 129 15.71 1.83 -9.77
N GLU A 130 15.62 1.73 -11.10
CA GLU A 130 15.08 0.54 -11.76
C GLU A 130 15.88 -0.73 -11.41
N ASP A 131 17.20 -0.63 -11.32
CA ASP A 131 18.07 -1.75 -10.95
C ASP A 131 17.84 -2.18 -9.49
N GLU A 132 17.71 -1.23 -8.56
CA GLU A 132 17.40 -1.53 -7.15
C GLU A 132 16.02 -2.17 -6.99
N GLN A 133 15.03 -1.73 -7.80
CA GLN A 133 13.70 -2.33 -7.81
C GLN A 133 13.75 -3.78 -8.31
N ARG A 134 14.53 -4.08 -9.35
CA ARG A 134 14.71 -5.45 -9.86
C ARG A 134 15.41 -6.35 -8.84
N ASN A 135 16.45 -5.84 -8.15
CA ASN A 135 17.11 -6.56 -7.06
C ASN A 135 16.14 -6.86 -5.91
N LEU A 136 15.23 -5.92 -5.62
CA LEU A 136 14.19 -6.13 -4.63
C LEU A 136 13.19 -7.22 -5.07
N VAL A 137 12.76 -7.24 -6.34
CA VAL A 137 11.88 -8.30 -6.87
C VAL A 137 12.52 -9.67 -6.70
N GLU A 138 13.81 -9.80 -7.03
CA GLU A 138 14.56 -11.04 -6.86
C GLU A 138 14.61 -11.46 -5.38
N THR A 139 14.87 -10.52 -4.48
CA THR A 139 14.89 -10.77 -3.03
C THR A 139 13.52 -11.17 -2.49
N ILE A 140 12.43 -10.54 -2.96
CA ILE A 140 11.05 -10.94 -2.60
C ILE A 140 10.77 -12.38 -3.04
N GLY A 141 11.23 -12.76 -4.23
CA GLY A 141 11.06 -14.13 -4.74
C GLY A 141 11.84 -15.17 -3.95
N SER A 142 13.06 -14.85 -3.48
CA SER A 142 13.88 -15.78 -2.68
C SER A 142 13.42 -15.93 -1.24
N GLU A 143 12.97 -14.84 -0.62
CA GLU A 143 12.58 -14.81 0.80
C GLU A 143 11.08 -15.07 1.04
N GLU A 144 10.28 -15.14 -0.02
CA GLU A 144 8.81 -15.25 0.04
C GLU A 144 8.18 -14.19 0.98
N ALA A 145 8.82 -13.04 1.11
CA ALA A 145 8.46 -11.97 2.03
C ALA A 145 8.35 -10.63 1.31
N THR A 146 7.33 -9.86 1.62
CA THR A 146 7.13 -8.51 1.07
C THR A 146 7.61 -7.43 2.03
N PRO A 147 8.14 -6.30 1.56
CA PRO A 147 8.68 -5.26 2.42
C PRO A 147 7.58 -4.55 3.23
N SER A 148 7.86 -4.31 4.50
CA SER A 148 7.04 -3.45 5.35
C SER A 148 7.30 -1.96 5.03
N LEU A 149 6.42 -1.07 5.52
CA LEU A 149 6.58 0.37 5.33
C LEU A 149 7.92 0.88 5.91
N SER A 150 8.34 0.40 7.08
CA SER A 150 9.60 0.79 7.70
C SER A 150 10.81 0.34 6.89
N GLN A 151 10.78 -0.86 6.33
CA GLN A 151 11.81 -1.37 5.43
C GLN A 151 11.87 -0.57 4.13
N ALA A 152 10.72 -0.28 3.51
CA ALA A 152 10.64 0.54 2.29
C ALA A 152 11.20 1.96 2.50
N ILE A 153 10.90 2.61 3.63
CA ILE A 153 11.45 3.93 3.97
C ILE A 153 12.97 3.86 4.15
N ARG A 154 13.50 2.81 4.78
CA ARG A 154 14.95 2.62 4.95
C ARG A 154 15.66 2.39 3.61
N MET A 155 15.08 1.54 2.75
CA MET A 155 15.60 1.30 1.39
C MET A 155 15.65 2.60 0.59
N LYS A 156 14.55 3.38 0.59
CA LYS A 156 14.51 4.69 -0.06
C LYS A 156 15.61 5.63 0.44
N LYS A 157 15.84 5.71 1.76
CA LYS A 157 16.89 6.56 2.33
C LYS A 157 18.27 6.12 1.86
N LEU A 158 18.56 4.82 1.87
CA LEU A 158 19.84 4.27 1.41
C LEU A 158 20.04 4.48 -0.11
N SER A 159 18.97 4.35 -0.90
CA SER A 159 18.98 4.65 -2.33
C SER A 159 19.33 6.12 -2.59
N GLN A 160 18.70 7.05 -1.86
CA GLN A 160 19.02 8.49 -1.96
C GLN A 160 20.45 8.84 -1.56
N GLU A 161 21.04 8.05 -0.66
CA GLU A 161 22.45 8.17 -0.28
C GLU A 161 23.40 7.44 -1.26
N GLY A 162 22.88 6.74 -2.27
CA GLY A 162 23.67 5.95 -3.22
C GLY A 162 24.37 4.75 -2.59
N LYS A 163 23.82 4.24 -1.48
CA LYS A 163 24.39 3.14 -0.69
C LYS A 163 23.58 1.86 -0.72
N LEU A 164 22.47 1.83 -1.45
CA LEU A 164 21.63 0.65 -1.54
C LEU A 164 22.23 -0.32 -2.56
N ASP A 165 22.56 -1.51 -2.08
CA ASP A 165 23.00 -2.64 -2.90
C ASP A 165 22.16 -3.88 -2.55
N MET A 166 22.36 -4.96 -3.31
CA MET A 166 21.60 -6.20 -3.15
C MET A 166 21.78 -6.81 -1.75
N ASP A 167 22.98 -6.78 -1.20
CA ASP A 167 23.27 -7.33 0.13
C ASP A 167 22.50 -6.57 1.23
N LYS A 168 22.37 -5.26 1.09
CA LYS A 168 21.60 -4.43 2.02
C LYS A 168 20.10 -4.64 1.87
N ILE A 169 19.60 -4.79 0.64
CA ILE A 169 18.19 -5.13 0.40
C ILE A 169 17.89 -6.45 1.11
N PHE A 170 18.70 -7.47 0.90
CA PHE A 170 18.58 -8.77 1.55
C PHE A 170 18.62 -8.66 3.08
N SER A 171 19.61 -7.95 3.64
CA SER A 171 19.73 -7.73 5.08
C SER A 171 18.50 -7.05 5.68
N ILE A 172 17.94 -6.03 4.99
CA ILE A 172 16.73 -5.34 5.45
C ILE A 172 15.49 -6.25 5.36
N MET A 173 15.41 -7.09 4.34
CA MET A 173 14.28 -7.99 4.15
C MET A 173 14.25 -9.15 5.14
N THR A 174 15.42 -9.67 5.54
CA THR A 174 15.58 -10.76 6.51
C THR A 174 15.47 -10.30 7.97
N GLU A 175 15.47 -8.99 8.25
CA GLU A 175 15.23 -8.49 9.61
C GLU A 175 13.84 -8.88 10.10
N GLU A 176 13.73 -9.39 11.35
CA GLU A 176 12.44 -9.66 11.98
C GLU A 176 11.58 -8.39 12.00
N LYS A 177 10.39 -8.48 11.42
CA LYS A 177 9.44 -7.35 11.40
C LYS A 177 8.95 -7.10 12.83
N PRO A 178 9.00 -5.86 13.34
CA PRO A 178 8.56 -5.55 14.72
C PRO A 178 7.13 -6.02 15.02
N ASN A 179 6.28 -6.15 14.00
CA ASN A 179 4.90 -6.63 14.15
C ASN A 179 4.77 -8.16 14.20
N GLN A 180 5.83 -8.91 13.89
CA GLN A 180 5.86 -10.38 13.96
C GLN A 180 6.45 -10.87 15.29
N ALA A 181 7.11 -10.00 16.05
CA ALA A 181 7.50 -10.32 17.43
C ALA A 181 6.22 -10.54 18.26
N GLU A 182 6.10 -11.73 18.84
CA GLU A 182 5.00 -12.03 19.76
C GLU A 182 5.06 -11.06 20.94
N THR A 183 4.15 -10.11 20.97
CA THR A 183 4.03 -9.13 22.06
C THR A 183 2.81 -9.47 22.91
N VAL A 184 3.05 -9.78 24.16
CA VAL A 184 1.99 -9.94 25.15
C VAL A 184 1.61 -8.55 25.66
N LYS A 185 0.39 -8.10 25.37
CA LYS A 185 -0.14 -6.82 25.83
C LYS A 185 -1.11 -7.06 26.98
N PHE A 186 -0.82 -6.46 28.13
CA PHE A 186 -1.74 -6.44 29.26
C PHE A 186 -2.56 -5.15 29.21
N LYS A 187 -3.86 -5.26 29.48
CA LYS A 187 -4.71 -4.07 29.64
C LYS A 187 -4.38 -3.39 30.97
N SER A 188 -4.47 -2.07 31.02
CA SER A 188 -4.21 -1.29 32.23
C SER A 188 -5.08 -1.76 33.41
N ASP A 189 -6.34 -2.11 33.14
CA ASP A 189 -7.29 -2.59 34.15
C ASP A 189 -6.91 -3.96 34.77
N GLU A 190 -6.20 -4.80 33.99
CA GLU A 190 -5.71 -6.10 34.47
C GLU A 190 -4.54 -5.93 35.45
N LEU A 191 -3.71 -4.93 35.18
CA LEU A 191 -2.53 -4.63 36.01
C LEU A 191 -2.86 -3.76 37.22
N SER A 192 -3.92 -2.95 37.17
CA SER A 192 -4.33 -2.06 38.27
C SER A 192 -4.68 -2.79 39.57
N ARG A 193 -5.03 -4.10 39.49
CA ARG A 193 -5.27 -4.95 40.66
C ARG A 193 -4.00 -5.29 41.47
N PHE A 194 -2.84 -5.21 40.79
CA PHE A 194 -1.55 -5.63 41.37
C PHE A 194 -0.61 -4.45 41.61
N PHE A 195 -0.82 -3.34 40.92
CA PHE A 195 0.02 -2.16 41.02
C PHE A 195 -0.81 -0.92 41.38
N PRO A 196 -0.33 -0.08 42.29
CA PRO A 196 -0.98 1.20 42.61
C PRO A 196 -1.09 2.10 41.39
N GLU A 197 -2.13 2.94 41.36
CA GLU A 197 -2.25 4.00 40.36
C GLU A 197 -0.99 4.88 40.37
N ARG A 198 -0.42 5.15 39.17
CA ARG A 198 0.84 5.87 38.95
C ARG A 198 2.14 5.10 39.11
N THR A 199 2.10 3.77 39.14
CA THR A 199 3.34 2.97 39.09
C THR A 199 4.01 3.16 37.71
N PRO A 200 5.30 3.52 37.63
CA PRO A 200 6.01 3.67 36.35
C PRO A 200 6.00 2.36 35.55
N PRO A 201 5.77 2.38 34.23
CA PRO A 201 5.75 1.18 33.39
C PRO A 201 7.01 0.31 33.51
N GLU A 202 8.15 0.95 33.71
CA GLU A 202 9.44 0.27 33.86
C GLU A 202 9.50 -0.57 35.14
N LEU A 203 8.93 -0.08 36.25
CA LEU A 203 8.85 -0.81 37.50
C LEU A 203 7.91 -2.01 37.41
N ILE A 204 6.78 -1.85 36.71
CA ILE A 204 5.83 -2.93 36.41
C ILE A 204 6.56 -4.05 35.64
N ARG A 205 7.28 -3.69 34.58
CA ARG A 205 8.05 -4.63 33.75
C ARG A 205 9.09 -5.38 34.56
N GLN A 206 9.89 -4.68 35.37
CA GLN A 206 10.92 -5.30 36.20
C GLN A 206 10.33 -6.25 37.23
N THR A 207 9.21 -5.90 37.84
CA THR A 207 8.53 -6.73 38.83
C THR A 207 7.98 -7.99 38.17
N ILE A 208 7.34 -7.89 37.01
CA ILE A 208 6.85 -9.05 36.27
C ILE A 208 8.01 -9.98 35.89
N LEU A 209 9.13 -9.48 35.41
CA LEU A 209 10.29 -10.28 35.07
C LEU A 209 10.87 -11.02 36.30
N LYS A 210 10.99 -10.34 37.43
CA LYS A 210 11.43 -10.98 38.69
C LYS A 210 10.49 -12.10 39.13
N LEU A 211 9.20 -11.91 39.04
CA LEU A 211 8.21 -12.93 39.37
C LEU A 211 8.28 -14.13 38.41
N LEU A 212 8.46 -13.91 37.12
CA LEU A 212 8.63 -14.96 36.13
C LEU A 212 9.93 -15.78 36.38
N ASP A 213 11.03 -15.12 36.71
CA ASP A 213 12.29 -15.78 37.08
C ASP A 213 12.14 -16.66 38.32
N ALA A 214 11.44 -16.15 39.36
CA ALA A 214 11.14 -16.90 40.55
C ALA A 214 10.27 -18.12 40.25
N TRP A 215 9.23 -17.94 39.45
CA TRP A 215 8.33 -19.01 39.02
C TRP A 215 9.05 -20.09 38.21
N GLN A 216 9.96 -19.71 37.33
CA GLN A 216 10.74 -20.64 36.52
C GLN A 216 11.65 -21.51 37.40
N LYS A 217 12.29 -20.89 38.41
CA LYS A 217 13.12 -21.63 39.41
C LYS A 217 12.29 -22.63 40.21
N THR A 218 11.08 -22.24 40.64
CA THR A 218 10.17 -23.11 41.37
C THR A 218 9.74 -24.31 40.52
N LYS A 219 9.36 -24.08 39.26
CA LYS A 219 9.01 -25.14 38.31
C LYS A 219 10.17 -26.12 38.05
N ALA A 220 11.39 -25.60 37.95
CA ALA A 220 12.57 -26.44 37.74
C ALA A 220 12.82 -27.36 38.96
N THR A 221 12.61 -26.81 40.15
CA THR A 221 12.75 -27.60 41.43
C THR A 221 11.65 -28.66 41.53
N GLU A 222 10.40 -28.34 41.23
CA GLU A 222 9.30 -29.31 41.21
C GLU A 222 9.53 -30.45 40.21
N ARG A 223 10.02 -30.16 39.03
CA ARG A 223 10.38 -31.18 38.02
C ARG A 223 11.48 -32.09 38.49
N THR A 224 12.47 -31.56 39.21
CA THR A 224 13.58 -32.35 39.79
C THR A 224 13.09 -33.25 40.90
N ILE A 225 12.19 -32.79 41.79
CA ILE A 225 11.59 -33.57 42.86
C ILE A 225 10.74 -34.72 42.29
N ILE A 226 9.89 -34.45 41.31
CA ILE A 226 9.06 -35.48 40.65
C ILE A 226 9.92 -36.55 39.96
N ARG A 227 11.04 -36.13 39.37
CA ARG A 227 11.98 -37.06 38.72
C ARG A 227 12.66 -37.97 39.73
N ARG A 228 13.11 -37.43 40.87
CA ARG A 228 13.70 -38.21 41.98
C ARG A 228 12.69 -39.19 42.59
N SER A 229 11.47 -38.76 42.85
CA SER A 229 10.45 -39.65 43.40
C SER A 229 10.02 -40.78 42.47
N ARG A 230 10.22 -40.65 41.16
CA ARG A 230 10.02 -41.73 40.18
C ARG A 230 11.20 -42.70 40.12
N ASP A 231 12.42 -42.24 40.34
CA ASP A 231 13.61 -43.08 40.33
C ASP A 231 13.72 -43.90 41.63
N ASP A 232 13.25 -43.35 42.78
CA ASP A 232 13.20 -44.04 44.07
C ASP A 232 12.05 -45.07 44.17
N ALA A 233 11.09 -45.05 43.26
CA ALA A 233 9.94 -45.96 43.22
C ALA A 233 10.14 -47.16 42.24
N ARG A 234 11.35 -47.33 41.69
CA ARG A 234 11.76 -48.41 40.79
C ARG A 234 12.80 -49.32 41.47
#